data_2223f984860f15669f17b72769a854e8
#
_entry.id   2223f984860f15669f17b72769a854e8
#
_cell.length_a   1.000
_cell.length_b   1.000
_cell.length_c   1.000
_cell.angle_alpha   90.00
_cell.angle_beta   90.00
_cell.angle_gamma   90.00
#
_symmetry.space_group_name_H-M   'P 1'
#
loop_
_entity.id
_entity.type
_entity.pdbx_description
1 polymer ?
#
loop_
_entity_poly.entity_id
_entity_poly.type
_entity_poly.pdbx_seq_one_letter_code
_entity_poly.pdbx_strand_id
1 'polypeptide(L)'
;MKAKEAMHKGVEWVSPDTPVTTLAKKMLEQDIGAIPIGENDRLIGIVTDRDITLRAVANGKDVSGLTARDVMTKGIVWCRDIDEVNQAVNIMQTKQVRRLPVIDQNKRMVGILSVGDISHAASKRTAAEVARAVSAHHGSK
;
A
#
# COMPACT_ATOMS: atom_id res chain seq x y z
N MET A 1 2.36 13.31 11.49
CA MET A 1 2.12 11.85 11.48
C MET A 1 3.05 11.21 10.48
N LYS A 2 3.77 10.21 10.92
CA LYS A 2 4.74 9.50 10.08
C LYS A 2 4.06 8.37 9.32
N ALA A 3 4.62 7.99 8.17
CA ALA A 3 4.08 6.94 7.31
C ALA A 3 3.83 5.63 8.09
N LYS A 4 4.76 5.26 8.99
CA LYS A 4 4.62 4.04 9.80
C LYS A 4 3.39 4.02 10.70
N GLU A 5 2.85 5.20 11.04
CA GLU A 5 1.67 5.30 11.90
C GLU A 5 0.37 5.08 11.14
N ALA A 6 0.38 5.32 9.83
CA ALA A 6 -0.81 5.21 8.99
C ALA A 6 -0.82 3.95 8.11
N MET A 7 0.34 3.37 7.83
CA MET A 7 0.49 2.27 6.88
C MET A 7 -0.20 0.98 7.34
N HIS A 8 -0.55 0.15 6.37
CA HIS A 8 -0.99 -1.22 6.60
C HIS A 8 0.27 -2.11 6.73
N LYS A 9 0.39 -2.80 7.88
CA LYS A 9 1.53 -3.65 8.20
C LYS A 9 1.31 -5.09 7.73
N GLY A 10 2.39 -5.86 7.67
CA GLY A 10 2.31 -7.30 7.43
C GLY A 10 2.13 -7.70 5.98
N VAL A 11 2.31 -6.77 5.06
CA VAL A 11 2.31 -7.08 3.63
C VAL A 11 3.73 -7.41 3.21
N GLU A 12 3.93 -8.65 2.77
CA GLU A 12 5.22 -9.13 2.29
C GLU A 12 5.21 -9.16 0.76
N TRP A 13 6.38 -8.98 0.16
CA TRP A 13 6.48 -9.14 -1.27
C TRP A 13 6.46 -10.62 -1.67
N VAL A 14 6.08 -10.89 -2.90
CA VAL A 14 6.13 -12.23 -3.48
C VAL A 14 7.01 -12.22 -4.74
N SER A 15 7.41 -13.41 -5.19
CA SER A 15 8.22 -13.58 -6.39
C SER A 15 7.49 -13.09 -7.65
N PRO A 16 8.21 -12.52 -8.65
CA PRO A 16 7.61 -12.16 -9.92
C PRO A 16 7.07 -13.37 -10.70
N ASP A 17 7.46 -14.57 -10.36
CA ASP A 17 6.98 -15.80 -10.98
C ASP A 17 5.71 -16.33 -10.33
N THR A 18 5.18 -15.64 -9.32
CA THR A 18 3.92 -16.01 -8.67
C THR A 18 2.76 -15.92 -9.66
N PRO A 19 1.96 -16.99 -9.81
CA PRO A 19 0.80 -16.96 -10.70
C PRO A 19 -0.20 -15.87 -10.32
N VAL A 20 -0.80 -15.25 -11.32
CA VAL A 20 -1.82 -14.20 -11.11
C VAL A 20 -2.99 -14.73 -10.28
N THR A 21 -3.41 -15.97 -10.50
CA THR A 21 -4.48 -16.59 -9.71
C THR A 21 -4.14 -16.68 -8.23
N THR A 22 -2.86 -16.94 -7.91
CA THR A 22 -2.38 -16.95 -6.52
C THR A 22 -2.44 -15.56 -5.91
N LEU A 23 -2.06 -14.53 -6.68
CA LEU A 23 -2.17 -13.14 -6.23
C LEU A 23 -3.62 -12.76 -5.93
N ALA A 24 -4.52 -13.10 -6.82
CA ALA A 24 -5.95 -12.83 -6.66
C ALA A 24 -6.52 -13.49 -5.40
N LYS A 25 -6.16 -14.75 -5.14
CA LYS A 25 -6.57 -15.47 -3.93
C LYS A 25 -6.03 -14.78 -2.67
N LYS A 26 -4.78 -14.35 -2.70
CA LYS A 26 -4.15 -13.66 -1.59
C LYS A 26 -4.86 -12.35 -1.28
N MET A 27 -5.22 -11.60 -2.33
CA MET A 27 -6.00 -10.37 -2.19
C MET A 27 -7.36 -10.63 -1.54
N LEU A 28 -8.03 -11.70 -1.95
CA LEU A 28 -9.32 -12.09 -1.37
C LEU A 28 -9.19 -12.50 0.09
N GLU A 29 -8.24 -13.38 0.40
CA GLU A 29 -8.07 -13.94 1.74
C GLU A 29 -7.59 -12.90 2.76
N GLN A 30 -6.74 -11.98 2.34
CA GLN A 30 -6.16 -10.97 3.21
C GLN A 30 -6.85 -9.61 3.12
N ASP A 31 -7.87 -9.48 2.26
CA ASP A 31 -8.60 -8.24 2.01
C ASP A 31 -7.64 -7.09 1.68
N ILE A 32 -6.77 -7.33 0.71
CA ILE A 32 -5.79 -6.35 0.24
C ILE A 32 -5.93 -6.15 -1.27
N GLY A 33 -5.66 -4.94 -1.74
CA GLY A 33 -5.77 -4.60 -3.16
C GLY A 33 -4.44 -4.40 -3.86
N ALA A 34 -3.32 -4.67 -3.18
CA ALA A 34 -1.99 -4.49 -3.73
C ALA A 34 -1.02 -5.47 -3.11
N ILE A 35 -0.16 -6.04 -3.94
CA ILE A 35 0.87 -6.98 -3.50
C ILE A 35 2.21 -6.53 -4.10
N PRO A 36 3.22 -6.25 -3.28
CA PRO A 36 4.54 -5.90 -3.77
C PRO A 36 5.24 -7.12 -4.36
N ILE A 37 6.03 -6.88 -5.39
CA ILE A 37 6.78 -7.93 -6.08
C ILE A 37 8.27 -7.68 -5.84
N GLY A 38 8.95 -8.67 -5.33
CA GLY A 38 10.37 -8.58 -5.02
C GLY A 38 11.19 -9.71 -5.65
N GLU A 39 12.41 -9.38 -6.03
CA GLU A 39 13.37 -10.32 -6.62
C GLU A 39 14.76 -9.94 -6.15
N ASN A 40 15.56 -10.93 -5.75
CA ASN A 40 16.94 -10.68 -5.27
C ASN A 40 16.99 -9.65 -4.14
N ASP A 41 16.08 -9.78 -3.19
CA ASP A 41 15.96 -8.90 -2.02
C ASP A 41 15.69 -7.43 -2.40
N ARG A 42 15.09 -7.20 -3.57
CA ARG A 42 14.71 -5.87 -4.07
C ARG A 42 13.26 -5.84 -4.46
N LEU A 43 12.62 -4.74 -4.13
CA LEU A 43 11.27 -4.45 -4.58
C LEU A 43 11.34 -4.01 -6.05
N ILE A 44 10.73 -4.77 -6.96
CA ILE A 44 10.80 -4.53 -8.40
C ILE A 44 9.49 -4.06 -9.02
N GLY A 45 8.38 -4.26 -8.35
CA GLY A 45 7.08 -3.88 -8.87
C GLY A 45 5.98 -4.02 -7.85
N ILE A 46 4.78 -3.71 -8.28
CA ILE A 46 3.57 -3.88 -7.48
C ILE A 46 2.46 -4.39 -8.40
N VAL A 47 1.64 -5.31 -7.90
CA VAL A 47 0.44 -5.78 -8.60
C VAL A 47 -0.76 -5.34 -7.78
N THR A 48 -1.69 -4.62 -8.43
CA THR A 48 -2.95 -4.23 -7.82
C THR A 48 -4.09 -5.05 -8.43
N ASP A 49 -5.23 -5.06 -7.75
CA ASP A 49 -6.47 -5.62 -8.27
C ASP A 49 -6.83 -5.00 -9.65
N ARG A 50 -6.58 -3.70 -9.81
CA ARG A 50 -6.78 -3.02 -11.08
C ARG A 50 -5.85 -3.57 -12.18
N ASP A 51 -4.59 -3.83 -11.86
CA ASP A 51 -3.63 -4.43 -12.81
C ASP A 51 -4.13 -5.78 -13.31
N ILE A 52 -4.64 -6.62 -12.43
CA ILE A 52 -5.18 -7.93 -12.79
C ILE A 52 -6.39 -7.76 -13.72
N THR A 53 -7.29 -6.86 -13.37
CA THR A 53 -8.49 -6.62 -14.17
C THR A 53 -8.14 -6.09 -15.57
N LEU A 54 -7.28 -5.10 -15.66
CA LEU A 54 -7.01 -4.42 -16.93
C LEU A 54 -5.95 -5.10 -17.78
N ARG A 55 -4.94 -5.72 -17.17
CA ARG A 55 -3.81 -6.29 -17.90
C ARG A 55 -3.94 -7.80 -18.14
N ALA A 56 -4.76 -8.48 -17.34
CA ALA A 56 -5.01 -9.90 -17.51
C ALA A 56 -6.40 -10.15 -18.09
N VAL A 57 -7.45 -9.80 -17.34
CA VAL A 57 -8.84 -10.14 -17.72
C VAL A 57 -9.29 -9.36 -18.96
N ALA A 58 -9.11 -8.04 -18.98
CA ALA A 58 -9.58 -7.19 -20.07
C ALA A 58 -8.87 -7.47 -21.39
N ASN A 59 -7.62 -7.94 -21.35
CA ASN A 59 -6.87 -8.28 -22.56
C ASN A 59 -7.28 -9.64 -23.16
N GLY A 60 -8.22 -10.35 -22.54
CA GLY A 60 -8.69 -11.64 -23.04
C GLY A 60 -7.67 -12.76 -22.97
N LYS A 61 -6.61 -12.57 -22.18
CA LYS A 61 -5.56 -13.58 -22.02
C LYS A 61 -6.02 -14.69 -21.07
N ASP A 62 -5.45 -15.88 -21.27
CA ASP A 62 -5.65 -16.98 -20.33
C ASP A 62 -4.91 -16.65 -19.03
N VAL A 63 -5.67 -16.28 -18.00
CA VAL A 63 -5.13 -15.88 -16.70
C VAL A 63 -4.29 -16.98 -16.06
N SER A 64 -4.61 -18.26 -16.33
CA SER A 64 -3.90 -19.39 -15.74
C SER A 64 -2.43 -19.47 -16.15
N GLY A 65 -2.07 -18.86 -17.27
CA GLY A 65 -0.69 -18.84 -17.76
C GLY A 65 0.09 -17.57 -17.40
N LEU A 66 -0.53 -16.62 -16.69
CA LEU A 66 0.10 -15.35 -16.37
C LEU A 66 0.72 -15.34 -14.97
N THR A 67 1.83 -14.62 -14.84
CA THR A 67 2.51 -14.43 -13.54
C THR A 67 2.50 -12.96 -13.17
N ALA A 68 2.96 -12.66 -11.95
CA ALA A 68 3.09 -11.29 -11.47
C ALA A 68 3.90 -10.42 -12.44
N ARG A 69 4.96 -10.97 -13.01
CA ARG A 69 5.84 -10.26 -13.97
C ARG A 69 5.04 -9.74 -15.17
N ASP A 70 4.02 -10.46 -15.61
CA ASP A 70 3.22 -10.10 -16.78
C ASP A 70 2.28 -8.94 -16.54
N VAL A 71 1.87 -8.73 -15.29
CA VAL A 71 0.82 -7.74 -14.96
C VAL A 71 1.31 -6.62 -14.04
N MET A 72 2.50 -6.76 -13.43
CA MET A 72 2.98 -5.78 -12.45
C MET A 72 3.29 -4.43 -13.07
N THR A 73 3.14 -3.39 -12.27
CA THR A 73 3.64 -2.05 -12.57
C THR A 73 5.08 -1.96 -12.11
N LYS A 74 5.98 -1.57 -13.02
CA LYS A 74 7.42 -1.41 -12.77
C LYS A 74 7.72 0.05 -12.43
N GLY A 75 8.96 0.31 -12.01
CA GLY A 75 9.40 1.67 -11.74
C GLY A 75 8.68 2.30 -10.56
N ILE A 76 8.37 1.48 -9.56
CA ILE A 76 7.60 1.92 -8.41
C ILE A 76 8.37 2.94 -7.60
N VAL A 77 7.61 3.88 -7.05
CA VAL A 77 8.10 4.82 -6.05
C VAL A 77 7.72 4.30 -4.66
N TRP A 78 8.45 4.73 -3.67
CA TRP A 78 8.25 4.29 -2.29
C TRP A 78 8.49 5.46 -1.35
N CYS A 79 8.07 5.31 -0.11
CA CYS A 79 8.40 6.25 0.95
C CYS A 79 9.07 5.51 2.10
N ARG A 80 9.68 6.27 3.00
CA ARG A 80 10.31 5.73 4.21
C ARG A 80 9.31 5.72 5.36
N ASP A 81 9.49 4.78 6.26
CA ASP A 81 8.63 4.66 7.43
C ASP A 81 8.64 5.91 8.31
N ILE A 82 9.77 6.63 8.33
CA ILE A 82 9.94 7.87 9.09
C ILE A 82 9.50 9.13 8.35
N ASP A 83 9.16 9.02 7.07
CA ASP A 83 8.68 10.18 6.29
C ASP A 83 7.34 10.66 6.85
N GLU A 84 7.14 11.97 6.80
CA GLU A 84 5.85 12.55 7.15
C GLU A 84 4.80 12.15 6.10
N VAL A 85 3.58 11.92 6.55
CA VAL A 85 2.47 11.57 5.66
C VAL A 85 2.31 12.58 4.53
N ASN A 86 2.55 13.87 4.80
CA ASN A 86 2.48 14.90 3.76
C ASN A 86 3.49 14.67 2.64
N GLN A 87 4.68 14.17 2.95
CA GLN A 87 5.68 13.81 1.93
C GLN A 87 5.20 12.65 1.07
N ALA A 88 4.58 11.64 1.68
CA ALA A 88 3.99 10.52 0.96
C ALA A 88 2.86 10.99 0.04
N VAL A 89 2.01 11.88 0.51
CA VAL A 89 0.93 12.47 -0.30
C VAL A 89 1.50 13.19 -1.52
N ASN A 90 2.56 13.95 -1.35
CA ASN A 90 3.23 14.63 -2.46
C ASN A 90 3.75 13.66 -3.50
N ILE A 91 4.33 12.55 -3.08
CA ILE A 91 4.80 11.49 -4.00
C ILE A 91 3.60 10.90 -4.75
N MET A 92 2.53 10.58 -4.04
CA MET A 92 1.32 10.04 -4.66
C MET A 92 0.73 10.98 -5.72
N GLN A 93 0.67 12.27 -5.42
CA GLN A 93 0.17 13.29 -6.34
C GLN A 93 1.09 13.46 -7.55
N THR A 94 2.39 13.60 -7.32
CA THR A 94 3.38 13.81 -8.38
C THR A 94 3.45 12.61 -9.32
N LYS A 95 3.39 11.41 -8.79
CA LYS A 95 3.51 10.17 -9.56
C LYS A 95 2.16 9.58 -9.97
N GLN A 96 1.05 10.20 -9.53
CA GLN A 96 -0.32 9.76 -9.84
C GLN A 96 -0.56 8.31 -9.42
N VAL A 97 -0.11 7.96 -8.24
CA VAL A 97 -0.35 6.65 -7.63
C VAL A 97 -1.12 6.83 -6.33
N ARG A 98 -1.87 5.80 -5.93
CA ARG A 98 -2.71 5.83 -4.73
C ARG A 98 -2.16 4.99 -3.59
N ARG A 99 -1.08 4.28 -3.83
CA ARG A 99 -0.44 3.41 -2.85
C ARG A 99 1.06 3.53 -3.00
N LEU A 100 1.76 3.44 -1.86
CA LEU A 100 3.21 3.45 -1.82
C LEU A 100 3.69 2.32 -0.92
N PRO A 101 4.65 1.51 -1.37
CA PRO A 101 5.40 0.68 -0.46
C PRO A 101 6.16 1.56 0.53
N VAL A 102 6.20 1.11 1.77
CA VAL A 102 6.93 1.79 2.85
C VAL A 102 8.14 0.94 3.20
N ILE A 103 9.32 1.54 3.17
CA ILE A 103 10.57 0.85 3.49
C ILE A 103 11.21 1.43 4.74
N ASP A 104 11.99 0.62 5.44
CA ASP A 104 12.75 1.07 6.60
C ASP A 104 14.16 1.55 6.18
N GLN A 105 14.98 1.89 7.17
CA GLN A 105 16.36 2.36 6.93
C GLN A 105 17.26 1.31 6.26
N ASN A 106 16.90 0.03 6.36
CA ASN A 106 17.63 -1.07 5.73
C ASN A 106 17.06 -1.42 4.35
N LYS A 107 16.16 -0.59 3.83
CA LYS A 107 15.47 -0.77 2.54
C LYS A 107 14.60 -2.02 2.48
N ARG A 108 14.17 -2.51 3.63
CA ARG A 108 13.20 -3.60 3.73
C ARG A 108 11.79 -3.01 3.75
N MET A 109 10.89 -3.65 3.03
CA MET A 109 9.49 -3.23 3.04
C MET A 109 8.85 -3.57 4.38
N VAL A 110 8.23 -2.57 5.01
CA VAL A 110 7.57 -2.72 6.31
C VAL A 110 6.07 -2.53 6.24
N GLY A 111 5.55 -2.05 5.12
CA GLY A 111 4.12 -1.88 4.93
C GLY A 111 3.77 -1.25 3.60
N ILE A 112 2.48 -1.00 3.42
CA ILE A 112 1.93 -0.25 2.28
C ILE A 112 1.08 0.88 2.83
N LEU A 113 1.23 2.06 2.24
CA LEU A 113 0.47 3.24 2.58
C LEU A 113 -0.44 3.61 1.42
N SER A 114 -1.74 3.67 1.67
CA SER A 114 -2.73 4.08 0.67
C SER A 114 -3.37 5.41 1.04
N VAL A 115 -4.02 6.05 0.07
CA VAL A 115 -4.85 7.24 0.33
C VAL A 115 -5.91 6.92 1.37
N GLY A 116 -6.53 5.73 1.29
CA GLY A 116 -7.52 5.29 2.26
C GLY A 116 -6.96 5.16 3.67
N ASP A 117 -5.75 4.61 3.80
CA ASP A 117 -5.06 4.49 5.10
C ASP A 117 -4.82 5.87 5.72
N ILE A 118 -4.40 6.83 4.92
CA ILE A 118 -4.14 8.20 5.38
C ILE A 118 -5.43 8.84 5.85
N SER A 119 -6.51 8.71 5.09
CA SER A 119 -7.82 9.24 5.46
C SER A 119 -8.33 8.65 6.76
N HIS A 120 -8.19 7.33 6.92
CA HIS A 120 -8.60 6.63 8.13
C HIS A 120 -7.79 7.09 9.36
N ALA A 121 -6.47 7.17 9.23
CA ALA A 121 -5.61 7.62 10.32
C ALA A 121 -5.87 9.09 10.69
N ALA A 122 -6.11 9.94 9.71
CA ALA A 122 -6.45 11.35 9.93
C ALA A 122 -7.79 11.50 10.65
N SER A 123 -8.80 10.70 10.28
CA SER A 123 -10.11 10.69 10.94
C SER A 123 -10.00 10.25 12.39
N LYS A 124 -9.24 9.20 12.68
CA LYS A 124 -8.98 8.73 14.04
C LYS A 124 -8.30 9.80 14.89
N ARG A 125 -7.31 10.46 14.32
CA ARG A 125 -6.57 11.54 15.01
C ARG A 125 -7.49 12.71 15.34
N THR A 126 -8.31 13.14 14.38
CA THR A 126 -9.28 14.20 14.57
C THR A 126 -10.30 13.85 15.66
N ALA A 127 -10.84 12.63 15.62
CA ALA A 127 -11.78 12.17 16.63
C ALA A 127 -11.15 12.16 18.02
N ALA A 128 -9.89 11.70 18.15
CA ALA A 128 -9.17 11.71 19.41
C ALA A 128 -8.92 13.11 19.94
N GLU A 129 -8.57 14.05 19.05
CA GLU A 129 -8.36 15.45 19.41
C GLU A 129 -9.65 16.11 19.91
N VAL A 130 -10.78 15.86 19.23
CA VAL A 130 -12.08 16.35 19.65
C VAL A 130 -12.46 15.78 21.01
N ALA A 131 -12.29 14.48 21.22
CA ALA A 131 -12.59 13.82 22.49
C ALA A 131 -11.78 14.41 23.64
N ARG A 132 -10.48 14.67 23.42
CA ARG A 132 -9.61 15.30 24.41
C ARG A 132 -10.04 16.72 24.72
N ALA A 133 -10.38 17.49 23.69
CA ALA A 133 -10.83 18.88 23.88
C ALA A 133 -12.12 18.95 24.70
N VAL A 134 -13.08 18.06 24.41
CA VAL A 134 -14.34 17.98 25.16
C VAL A 134 -14.06 17.57 26.61
N SER A 135 -13.22 16.55 26.84
CA SER A 135 -12.90 16.08 28.19
C SER A 135 -12.16 17.18 29.00
N ALA A 136 -11.21 17.88 28.38
CA ALA A 136 -10.50 18.98 29.02
C ALA A 136 -11.44 20.11 29.39
N HIS A 137 -12.40 20.45 28.52
CA HIS A 137 -13.38 21.50 28.78
C HIS A 137 -14.27 21.13 29.97
N HIS A 138 -14.76 19.91 30.02
CA HIS A 138 -15.55 19.42 31.14
C HIS A 138 -14.73 19.33 32.44
N GLY A 139 -13.48 18.93 32.33
CA GLY A 139 -12.59 18.82 33.47
C GLY A 139 -12.21 20.16 34.10
N SER A 140 -12.31 21.25 33.38
CA SER A 140 -11.99 22.58 33.87
C SER A 140 -13.11 23.23 34.69
N LYS A 141 -14.23 22.56 34.80
CA LYS A 141 -15.36 22.98 35.64
C LYS A 141 -15.27 22.36 37.03
#